data_1ff2735cd2b1b09d2554b8011af70e71
#
_entry.id   1ff2735cd2b1b09d2554b8011af70e71
#
_cell.length_a   1.000
_cell.length_b   1.000
_cell.length_c   1.000
_cell.angle_alpha   90.00
_cell.angle_beta   90.00
_cell.angle_gamma   90.00
#
_symmetry.space_group_name_H-M   'P 1'
#
loop_
_entity.id
_entity.type
_entity.pdbx_description
1 polymer ?
#
loop_
_entity_poly.entity_id
_entity_poly.type
_entity_poly.pdbx_seq_one_letter_code
_entity_poly.pdbx_strand_id
1 'polypeptide(L)'
;MNARRLFAAAAALAAMVAGWSATVSAAEIESTIARGGRLYDTWYKEIKANRPDNPHPSYPAAGKKAKQSWRCVTCHGWDYKGDKELGIKGIAGAAGKDPAAITAILRDKTHAYPTDMLNDKDAADLALFVSKGQIDLAKYVDPASGKPKGSTAKGEIYYNTLCGVCHGPDGKKVSTGMPLGQAAEFPTAVLHKAYNGQPAEAMPMLRAFDNTIASDIVAYIQQLPK
;
A
#
# COMPACT_ATOMS: atom_id res chain seq x y z
N MET A 1 13.81 30.79 -52.47
CA MET A 1 13.45 30.33 -51.10
C MET A 1 14.67 30.62 -50.22
N ASN A 2 14.55 31.55 -49.26
CA ASN A 2 15.71 32.07 -48.54
C ASN A 2 16.15 31.11 -47.43
N ALA A 3 17.41 30.72 -47.39
CA ALA A 3 18.03 29.83 -46.40
C ALA A 3 17.70 30.22 -44.92
N ARG A 4 17.51 31.51 -44.66
CA ARG A 4 17.10 32.02 -43.33
C ARG A 4 15.70 31.53 -42.85
N ARG A 5 14.77 31.21 -43.76
CA ARG A 5 13.46 30.68 -43.43
C ARG A 5 13.48 29.17 -43.11
N LEU A 6 14.44 28.46 -43.68
CA LEU A 6 14.65 27.01 -43.36
C LEU A 6 15.27 26.80 -41.98
N PHE A 7 16.19 27.70 -41.55
CA PHE A 7 16.80 27.60 -40.21
C PHE A 7 15.79 27.96 -39.09
N ALA A 8 14.89 28.91 -39.34
CA ALA A 8 13.84 29.26 -38.35
C ALA A 8 12.81 28.13 -38.16
N ALA A 9 12.45 27.42 -39.25
CA ALA A 9 11.53 26.29 -39.17
C ALA A 9 12.14 25.07 -38.46
N ALA A 10 13.43 24.80 -38.70
CA ALA A 10 14.15 23.70 -38.03
C ALA A 10 14.33 23.96 -36.51
N ALA A 11 14.58 25.21 -36.10
CA ALA A 11 14.70 25.57 -34.68
C ALA A 11 13.35 25.48 -33.96
N ALA A 12 12.24 25.80 -34.61
CA ALA A 12 10.90 25.67 -34.01
C ALA A 12 10.47 24.20 -33.85
N LEU A 13 10.83 23.30 -34.76
CA LEU A 13 10.58 21.86 -34.62
C LEU A 13 11.42 21.24 -33.51
N ALA A 14 12.69 21.65 -33.36
CA ALA A 14 13.55 21.16 -32.29
C ALA A 14 13.07 21.58 -30.90
N ALA A 15 12.48 22.78 -30.74
CA ALA A 15 11.90 23.25 -29.48
C ALA A 15 10.62 22.49 -29.09
N MET A 16 9.84 21.97 -30.06
CA MET A 16 8.62 21.18 -29.76
C MET A 16 8.94 19.74 -29.31
N VAL A 17 10.09 19.19 -29.67
CA VAL A 17 10.49 17.83 -29.28
C VAL A 17 11.15 17.81 -27.89
N ALA A 18 11.75 18.91 -27.45
CA ALA A 18 12.39 19.03 -26.13
C ALA A 18 11.40 19.22 -24.96
N GLY A 19 10.09 19.42 -25.23
CA GLY A 19 9.06 19.71 -24.24
C GLY A 19 8.29 18.52 -23.69
N TRP A 20 8.53 17.29 -24.13
CA TRP A 20 7.91 16.09 -23.58
C TRP A 20 8.77 15.46 -22.48
N SER A 21 9.13 16.23 -21.47
CA SER A 21 9.41 15.64 -20.17
C SER A 21 8.06 15.10 -19.66
N ALA A 22 7.91 13.77 -19.63
CA ALA A 22 6.72 13.15 -19.08
C ALA A 22 6.60 13.60 -17.62
N THR A 23 5.77 14.59 -17.34
CA THR A 23 5.39 14.95 -15.98
C THR A 23 4.54 13.81 -15.48
N VAL A 24 5.11 12.94 -14.65
CA VAL A 24 4.36 11.92 -13.93
C VAL A 24 3.28 12.64 -13.12
N SER A 25 2.02 12.33 -13.38
CA SER A 25 0.92 12.99 -12.67
C SER A 25 0.90 12.58 -11.20
N ALA A 26 0.42 13.46 -10.31
CA ALA A 26 0.26 13.12 -8.89
C ALA A 26 -0.58 11.86 -8.69
N ALA A 27 -1.62 11.65 -9.49
CA ALA A 27 -2.46 10.46 -9.46
C ALA A 27 -1.69 9.17 -9.83
N GLU A 28 -0.72 9.26 -10.75
CA GLU A 28 0.12 8.14 -11.15
C GLU A 28 1.12 7.76 -10.04
N ILE A 29 1.66 8.76 -9.34
CA ILE A 29 2.51 8.54 -8.16
C ILE A 29 1.70 7.87 -7.05
N GLU A 30 0.50 8.35 -6.74
CA GLU A 30 -0.36 7.75 -5.70
C GLU A 30 -0.77 6.32 -6.06
N SER A 31 -1.03 6.03 -7.35
CA SER A 31 -1.31 4.68 -7.84
C SER A 31 -0.12 3.74 -7.64
N THR A 32 1.10 4.21 -7.91
CA THR A 32 2.34 3.44 -7.72
C THR A 32 2.60 3.17 -6.24
N ILE A 33 2.41 4.17 -5.37
CA ILE A 33 2.52 4.01 -3.92
C ILE A 33 1.48 3.01 -3.41
N ALA A 34 0.24 3.09 -3.88
CA ALA A 34 -0.81 2.15 -3.49
C ALA A 34 -0.48 0.72 -3.90
N ARG A 35 0.06 0.52 -5.11
CA ARG A 35 0.55 -0.81 -5.54
C ARG A 35 1.67 -1.31 -4.62
N GLY A 36 2.61 -0.46 -4.24
CA GLY A 36 3.65 -0.79 -3.25
C GLY A 36 3.05 -1.22 -1.90
N GLY A 37 1.96 -0.56 -1.46
CA GLY A 37 1.21 -0.96 -0.27
C GLY A 37 0.56 -2.33 -0.38
N ARG A 38 0.02 -2.70 -1.56
CA ARG A 38 -0.51 -4.05 -1.80
C ARG A 38 0.61 -5.10 -1.85
N LEU A 39 1.77 -4.76 -2.39
CA LEU A 39 2.97 -5.61 -2.32
C LEU A 39 3.44 -5.81 -0.87
N TYR A 40 3.43 -4.77 -0.04
CA TYR A 40 3.74 -4.84 1.39
C TYR A 40 2.77 -5.76 2.14
N ASP A 41 1.49 -5.70 1.83
CA ASP A 41 0.49 -6.61 2.39
C ASP A 41 0.77 -8.05 1.98
N THR A 42 0.71 -8.35 0.66
CA THR A 42 0.86 -9.72 0.16
C THR A 42 1.37 -9.70 -1.29
N TRP A 43 2.68 -9.54 -1.47
CA TRP A 43 3.29 -9.39 -2.79
C TRP A 43 2.95 -10.53 -3.76
N TYR A 44 2.99 -11.78 -3.31
CA TYR A 44 2.72 -12.92 -4.19
C TYR A 44 1.27 -12.95 -4.70
N LYS A 45 0.29 -12.43 -3.95
CA LYS A 45 -1.07 -12.22 -4.45
C LYS A 45 -1.10 -11.09 -5.48
N GLU A 46 -0.49 -9.94 -5.16
CA GLU A 46 -0.51 -8.77 -6.04
C GLU A 46 0.07 -9.06 -7.42
N ILE A 47 1.15 -9.82 -7.50
CA ILE A 47 1.77 -10.18 -8.78
C ILE A 47 1.33 -11.55 -9.31
N LYS A 48 0.33 -12.18 -8.66
CA LYS A 48 -0.22 -13.51 -9.04
C LYS A 48 0.86 -14.61 -9.08
N ALA A 49 1.82 -14.55 -8.18
CA ALA A 49 2.86 -15.57 -8.01
C ALA A 49 2.46 -16.61 -6.95
N ASN A 50 3.15 -17.73 -6.93
CA ASN A 50 3.03 -18.71 -5.87
C ASN A 50 3.69 -18.19 -4.58
N ARG A 51 3.03 -18.43 -3.46
CA ARG A 51 3.69 -18.21 -2.16
C ARG A 51 4.78 -19.27 -1.99
N PRO A 52 6.01 -18.90 -1.53
CA PRO A 52 7.03 -19.88 -1.19
C PRO A 52 6.53 -20.84 -0.09
N ASP A 53 6.85 -22.13 -0.24
CA ASP A 53 6.39 -23.19 0.67
C ASP A 53 7.10 -23.13 2.04
N ASN A 54 8.40 -22.84 2.02
CA ASN A 54 9.20 -22.71 3.23
C ASN A 54 9.01 -21.34 3.88
N PRO A 55 9.12 -21.23 5.20
CA PRO A 55 9.19 -19.93 5.87
C PRO A 55 10.32 -19.06 5.32
N HIS A 56 10.16 -17.74 5.43
CA HIS A 56 11.23 -16.81 5.10
C HIS A 56 12.48 -17.08 5.95
N PRO A 57 13.70 -17.15 5.36
CA PRO A 57 14.91 -17.54 6.08
C PRO A 57 15.21 -16.73 7.34
N SER A 58 14.90 -15.44 7.30
CA SER A 58 15.12 -14.52 8.43
C SER A 58 13.97 -14.47 9.42
N TYR A 59 12.90 -15.26 9.23
CA TYR A 59 11.79 -15.26 10.17
C TYR A 59 12.19 -16.02 11.44
N PRO A 60 12.05 -15.41 12.65
CA PRO A 60 12.49 -16.04 13.89
C PRO A 60 11.76 -17.35 14.18
N ALA A 61 12.49 -18.38 14.63
CA ALA A 61 11.94 -19.70 14.93
C ALA A 61 10.84 -19.67 16.00
N ALA A 62 10.90 -18.73 16.95
CA ALA A 62 9.87 -18.51 17.97
C ALA A 62 8.58 -17.87 17.40
N GLY A 63 8.59 -17.40 16.17
CA GLY A 63 7.46 -16.71 15.56
C GLY A 63 6.32 -17.67 15.19
N LYS A 64 5.09 -17.29 15.51
CA LYS A 64 3.89 -18.11 15.27
C LYS A 64 3.29 -17.99 13.87
N LYS A 65 3.84 -17.11 13.01
CA LYS A 65 3.30 -16.81 11.67
C LYS A 65 4.18 -17.29 10.53
N ALA A 66 4.91 -18.38 10.72
CA ALA A 66 5.88 -18.93 9.76
C ALA A 66 5.30 -19.08 8.35
N LYS A 67 4.07 -19.59 8.20
CA LYS A 67 3.37 -19.71 6.91
C LYS A 67 3.08 -18.37 6.21
N GLN A 68 3.11 -17.25 6.93
CA GLN A 68 2.85 -15.91 6.39
C GLN A 68 4.12 -15.04 6.36
N SER A 69 5.27 -15.61 6.69
CA SER A 69 6.52 -14.88 6.90
C SER A 69 7.08 -14.19 5.65
N TRP A 70 6.61 -14.57 4.47
CA TRP A 70 6.95 -13.89 3.21
C TRP A 70 6.18 -12.59 2.96
N ARG A 71 5.26 -12.22 3.83
CA ARG A 71 4.58 -10.92 3.77
C ARG A 71 5.36 -9.90 4.59
N CYS A 72 5.64 -8.75 4.01
CA CYS A 72 6.38 -7.68 4.71
C CYS A 72 5.68 -7.27 6.02
N VAL A 73 4.35 -7.19 5.98
CA VAL A 73 3.52 -6.87 7.14
C VAL A 73 3.63 -7.89 8.27
N THR A 74 3.98 -9.13 8.00
CA THR A 74 4.14 -10.16 9.04
C THR A 74 5.32 -9.87 9.94
N CYS A 75 6.39 -9.31 9.39
CA CYS A 75 7.57 -8.90 10.12
C CYS A 75 7.45 -7.47 10.65
N HIS A 76 7.03 -6.54 9.81
CA HIS A 76 7.12 -5.11 10.11
C HIS A 76 5.82 -4.50 10.68
N GLY A 77 4.73 -5.27 10.74
CA GLY A 77 3.43 -4.83 11.27
C GLY A 77 2.67 -3.90 10.32
N TRP A 78 1.39 -3.71 10.59
CA TRP A 78 0.58 -2.71 9.89
C TRP A 78 0.94 -1.28 10.30
N ASP A 79 1.54 -1.11 11.48
CA ASP A 79 1.99 0.15 12.06
C ASP A 79 3.48 0.44 11.80
N TYR A 80 4.15 -0.40 11.03
CA TYR A 80 5.56 -0.27 10.63
C TYR A 80 6.57 -0.33 11.80
N LYS A 81 6.15 -0.76 13.00
CA LYS A 81 7.00 -0.77 14.20
C LYS A 81 7.81 -2.04 14.38
N GLY A 82 7.53 -3.07 13.56
CA GLY A 82 8.16 -4.38 13.71
C GLY A 82 7.56 -5.19 14.86
N ASP A 83 8.32 -6.16 15.33
CA ASP A 83 7.94 -7.03 16.45
C ASP A 83 9.10 -7.09 17.45
N LYS A 84 8.93 -6.41 18.59
CA LYS A 84 9.97 -6.33 19.62
C LYS A 84 10.21 -7.67 20.33
N GLU A 85 9.18 -8.49 20.50
CA GLU A 85 9.29 -9.80 21.14
C GLU A 85 10.11 -10.76 20.27
N LEU A 86 9.97 -10.64 18.95
CA LEU A 86 10.74 -11.42 17.98
C LEU A 86 12.06 -10.76 17.57
N GLY A 87 12.40 -9.57 18.11
CA GLY A 87 13.59 -8.83 17.72
C GLY A 87 13.54 -8.24 16.30
N ILE A 88 12.37 -8.15 15.69
CA ILE A 88 12.20 -7.63 14.34
C ILE A 88 12.10 -6.10 14.38
N LYS A 89 13.00 -5.44 13.67
CA LYS A 89 13.03 -3.96 13.58
C LYS A 89 11.86 -3.42 12.77
N GLY A 90 11.34 -2.28 13.21
CA GLY A 90 10.38 -1.51 12.43
C GLY A 90 11.01 -0.81 11.23
N ILE A 91 10.15 -0.39 10.30
CA ILE A 91 10.52 0.35 9.08
C ILE A 91 10.01 1.79 9.07
N ALA A 92 9.41 2.26 10.15
CA ALA A 92 8.95 3.66 10.24
C ALA A 92 10.07 4.68 9.96
N GLY A 93 11.31 4.39 10.39
CA GLY A 93 12.48 5.23 10.12
C GLY A 93 12.96 5.23 8.67
N ALA A 94 12.35 4.45 7.78
CA ALA A 94 12.63 4.48 6.34
C ALA A 94 11.76 5.53 5.60
N ALA A 95 10.79 6.14 6.28
CA ALA A 95 10.00 7.23 5.71
C ALA A 95 10.90 8.39 5.27
N GLY A 96 10.71 8.85 4.03
CA GLY A 96 11.50 9.93 3.41
C GLY A 96 12.89 9.53 2.91
N LYS A 97 13.33 8.28 3.11
CA LYS A 97 14.63 7.82 2.57
C LYS A 97 14.55 7.56 1.07
N ASP A 98 15.71 7.57 0.42
CA ASP A 98 15.83 7.26 -1.01
C ASP A 98 15.26 5.86 -1.32
N PRO A 99 14.28 5.74 -2.22
CA PRO A 99 13.74 4.45 -2.64
C PRO A 99 14.79 3.50 -3.22
N ALA A 100 15.83 4.01 -3.89
CA ALA A 100 16.91 3.16 -4.43
C ALA A 100 17.69 2.46 -3.30
N ALA A 101 17.95 3.15 -2.21
CA ALA A 101 18.60 2.56 -1.03
C ALA A 101 17.70 1.49 -0.38
N ILE A 102 16.39 1.71 -0.35
CA ILE A 102 15.42 0.71 0.16
C ILE A 102 15.37 -0.51 -0.77
N THR A 103 15.40 -0.32 -2.08
CA THR A 103 15.46 -1.42 -3.05
C THR A 103 16.70 -2.30 -2.83
N ALA A 104 17.86 -1.70 -2.55
CA ALA A 104 19.07 -2.45 -2.24
C ALA A 104 18.91 -3.32 -0.97
N ILE A 105 18.21 -2.82 0.05
CA ILE A 105 17.91 -3.58 1.27
C ILE A 105 16.99 -4.77 0.97
N LEU A 106 16.01 -4.65 0.07
CA LEU A 106 15.16 -5.77 -0.32
C LEU A 106 15.95 -6.92 -0.97
N ARG A 107 17.09 -6.61 -1.58
CA ARG A 107 17.99 -7.57 -2.25
C ARG A 107 19.07 -8.14 -1.32
N ASP A 108 19.20 -7.64 -0.09
CA ASP A 108 20.23 -8.13 0.84
C ASP A 108 19.93 -9.54 1.36
N LYS A 109 20.92 -10.13 2.04
CA LYS A 109 20.81 -11.49 2.61
C LYS A 109 19.72 -11.62 3.69
N THR A 110 19.30 -10.52 4.30
CA THR A 110 18.28 -10.51 5.36
C THR A 110 16.89 -10.60 4.76
N HIS A 111 16.64 -9.88 3.66
CA HIS A 111 15.32 -9.85 3.01
C HIS A 111 15.18 -10.92 1.93
N ALA A 112 16.27 -11.23 1.21
CA ALA A 112 16.37 -12.35 0.27
C ALA A 112 15.24 -12.41 -0.77
N TYR A 113 14.83 -11.24 -1.33
CA TYR A 113 13.88 -11.18 -2.44
C TYR A 113 14.64 -11.01 -3.78
N PRO A 114 15.02 -12.10 -4.47
CA PRO A 114 15.70 -12.00 -5.76
C PRO A 114 14.77 -11.48 -6.87
N THR A 115 15.34 -11.15 -8.03
CA THR A 115 14.61 -10.51 -9.14
C THR A 115 13.56 -11.40 -9.80
N ASP A 116 13.68 -12.71 -9.71
CA ASP A 116 12.68 -13.68 -10.14
C ASP A 116 11.49 -13.78 -9.18
N MET A 117 11.66 -13.38 -7.93
CA MET A 117 10.58 -13.32 -6.93
C MET A 117 9.88 -11.95 -6.93
N LEU A 118 10.63 -10.86 -6.89
CA LEU A 118 10.16 -9.49 -7.04
C LEU A 118 11.00 -8.81 -8.12
N ASN A 119 10.45 -8.58 -9.31
CA ASN A 119 11.19 -7.89 -10.36
C ASN A 119 11.54 -6.44 -9.95
N ASP A 120 12.34 -5.76 -10.76
CA ASP A 120 12.84 -4.42 -10.40
C ASP A 120 11.71 -3.39 -10.26
N LYS A 121 10.65 -3.51 -11.07
CA LYS A 121 9.47 -2.65 -10.94
C LYS A 121 8.74 -2.91 -9.62
N ASP A 122 8.53 -4.17 -9.24
CA ASP A 122 7.87 -4.53 -8.00
C ASP A 122 8.65 -4.04 -6.79
N ALA A 123 9.98 -4.21 -6.82
CA ALA A 123 10.87 -3.73 -5.78
C ALA A 123 10.87 -2.19 -5.68
N ALA A 124 10.85 -1.49 -6.82
CA ALA A 124 10.78 -0.03 -6.86
C ALA A 124 9.45 0.51 -6.32
N ASP A 125 8.31 -0.10 -6.70
CA ASP A 125 6.98 0.29 -6.21
C ASP A 125 6.88 0.06 -4.68
N LEU A 126 7.37 -1.08 -4.19
CA LEU A 126 7.43 -1.39 -2.77
C LEU A 126 8.34 -0.41 -2.01
N ALA A 127 9.52 -0.10 -2.55
CA ALA A 127 10.45 0.86 -1.96
C ALA A 127 9.85 2.28 -1.91
N LEU A 128 9.12 2.68 -2.95
CA LEU A 128 8.41 3.95 -2.98
C LEU A 128 7.32 4.01 -1.89
N PHE A 129 6.56 2.93 -1.69
CA PHE A 129 5.61 2.81 -0.59
C PHE A 129 6.31 2.93 0.78
N VAL A 130 7.40 2.20 0.99
CA VAL A 130 8.16 2.26 2.25
C VAL A 130 8.71 3.65 2.51
N SER A 131 9.15 4.37 1.47
CA SER A 131 9.65 5.74 1.58
C SER A 131 8.56 6.79 1.78
N LYS A 132 7.48 6.74 0.98
CA LYS A 132 6.51 7.83 0.87
C LYS A 132 5.07 7.42 1.21
N GLY A 133 4.81 6.14 1.29
CA GLY A 133 3.46 5.60 1.44
C GLY A 133 3.07 5.21 2.86
N GLN A 134 3.97 5.23 3.81
CA GLN A 134 3.67 4.94 5.20
C GLN A 134 2.66 5.96 5.77
N ILE A 135 1.72 5.48 6.55
CA ILE A 135 0.65 6.29 7.13
C ILE A 135 0.91 6.39 8.63
N ASP A 136 0.85 7.60 9.17
CA ASP A 136 0.85 7.80 10.62
C ASP A 136 -0.49 7.33 11.20
N LEU A 137 -0.56 6.04 11.50
CA LEU A 137 -1.77 5.39 11.98
C LEU A 137 -2.27 5.95 13.31
N ALA A 138 -1.40 6.55 14.13
CA ALA A 138 -1.80 7.17 15.40
C ALA A 138 -2.74 8.37 15.19
N LYS A 139 -2.75 8.97 14.01
CA LYS A 139 -3.73 10.01 13.66
C LYS A 139 -5.15 9.46 13.49
N TYR A 140 -5.29 8.21 13.07
CA TYR A 140 -6.56 7.60 12.65
C TYR A 140 -7.07 6.51 13.57
N VAL A 141 -6.18 5.90 14.36
CA VAL A 141 -6.51 4.88 15.35
C VAL A 141 -5.91 5.31 16.69
N ASP A 142 -6.71 5.27 17.72
CA ASP A 142 -6.23 5.52 19.09
C ASP A 142 -5.30 4.37 19.52
N PRO A 143 -4.04 4.66 19.86
CA PRO A 143 -3.06 3.62 20.16
C PRO A 143 -3.32 2.88 21.47
N ALA A 144 -4.10 3.46 22.38
CA ALA A 144 -4.40 2.85 23.69
C ALA A 144 -5.61 1.92 23.61
N SER A 145 -6.66 2.33 22.89
CA SER A 145 -7.90 1.56 22.77
C SER A 145 -8.00 0.73 21.50
N GLY A 146 -7.13 0.99 20.48
CA GLY A 146 -7.22 0.39 19.15
C GLY A 146 -8.45 0.84 18.35
N LYS A 147 -9.20 1.85 18.81
CA LYS A 147 -10.41 2.31 18.13
C LYS A 147 -10.10 3.34 17.06
N PRO A 148 -10.81 3.32 15.90
CA PRO A 148 -10.71 4.38 14.92
C PRO A 148 -11.22 5.70 15.48
N LYS A 149 -10.55 6.79 15.08
CA LYS A 149 -10.89 8.17 15.50
C LYS A 149 -11.87 8.86 14.54
N GLY A 150 -12.33 8.16 13.51
CA GLY A 150 -13.24 8.68 12.50
C GLY A 150 -14.67 8.90 13.00
N SER A 151 -15.44 9.63 12.22
CA SER A 151 -16.86 9.86 12.43
C SER A 151 -17.69 8.74 11.81
N THR A 152 -18.42 7.98 12.62
CA THR A 152 -19.33 6.93 12.16
C THR A 152 -20.39 7.48 11.20
N ALA A 153 -20.98 8.65 11.46
CA ALA A 153 -22.01 9.24 10.62
C ALA A 153 -21.49 9.64 9.23
N LYS A 154 -20.27 10.20 9.14
CA LYS A 154 -19.63 10.47 7.84
C LYS A 154 -19.23 9.17 7.15
N GLY A 155 -18.72 8.21 7.92
CA GLY A 155 -18.32 6.90 7.44
C GLY A 155 -19.46 6.12 6.79
N GLU A 156 -20.68 6.23 7.31
CA GLU A 156 -21.88 5.65 6.72
C GLU A 156 -22.13 6.17 5.31
N ILE A 157 -22.05 7.50 5.12
CA ILE A 157 -22.25 8.14 3.81
C ILE A 157 -21.18 7.66 2.83
N TYR A 158 -19.90 7.68 3.25
CA TYR A 158 -18.79 7.25 2.40
C TYR A 158 -18.86 5.75 2.09
N TYR A 159 -19.19 4.92 3.08
CA TYR A 159 -19.34 3.48 2.88
C TYR A 159 -20.42 3.16 1.85
N ASN A 160 -21.61 3.72 2.02
CA ASN A 160 -22.73 3.46 1.11
C ASN A 160 -22.45 3.95 -0.31
N THR A 161 -21.63 5.02 -0.46
CA THR A 161 -21.28 5.58 -1.77
C THR A 161 -20.13 4.81 -2.44
N LEU A 162 -19.10 4.44 -1.70
CA LEU A 162 -17.84 3.93 -2.27
C LEU A 162 -17.67 2.41 -2.11
N CYS A 163 -18.20 1.83 -1.04
CA CYS A 163 -17.88 0.46 -0.62
C CYS A 163 -19.08 -0.50 -0.75
N GLY A 164 -20.29 0.01 -0.41
CA GLY A 164 -21.52 -0.79 -0.28
C GLY A 164 -21.93 -1.51 -1.56
N VAL A 165 -21.60 -0.97 -2.73
CA VAL A 165 -21.90 -1.60 -4.03
C VAL A 165 -21.23 -2.98 -4.15
N CYS A 166 -20.00 -3.10 -3.70
CA CYS A 166 -19.22 -4.33 -3.74
C CYS A 166 -19.38 -5.17 -2.46
N HIS A 167 -19.38 -4.51 -1.29
CA HIS A 167 -19.39 -5.18 0.01
C HIS A 167 -20.78 -5.42 0.60
N GLY A 168 -21.83 -4.92 -0.04
CA GLY A 168 -23.22 -4.97 0.47
C GLY A 168 -23.47 -3.94 1.58
N PRO A 169 -24.75 -3.67 1.88
CA PRO A 169 -25.11 -2.69 2.90
C PRO A 169 -24.71 -3.14 4.32
N ASP A 170 -24.57 -4.44 4.54
CA ASP A 170 -24.20 -5.06 5.80
C ASP A 170 -22.72 -5.51 5.86
N GLY A 171 -21.93 -5.26 4.82
CA GLY A 171 -20.53 -5.65 4.75
C GLY A 171 -20.26 -7.15 4.61
N LYS A 172 -21.28 -7.96 4.28
CA LYS A 172 -21.17 -9.42 4.18
C LYS A 172 -21.02 -9.95 2.76
N LYS A 173 -21.20 -9.11 1.76
CA LYS A 173 -21.01 -9.48 0.35
C LYS A 173 -19.53 -9.46 0.01
N VAL A 174 -18.77 -10.40 0.55
CA VAL A 174 -17.33 -10.56 0.31
C VAL A 174 -17.07 -11.95 -0.26
N SER A 175 -16.28 -12.04 -1.33
CA SER A 175 -16.06 -13.31 -2.05
C SER A 175 -15.15 -14.28 -1.30
N THR A 176 -14.23 -13.80 -0.48
CA THR A 176 -13.14 -14.62 0.10
C THR A 176 -12.71 -14.21 1.49
N GLY A 177 -13.48 -13.38 2.18
CA GLY A 177 -13.04 -12.80 3.44
C GLY A 177 -14.04 -12.96 4.58
N MET A 178 -13.62 -12.49 5.73
CA MET A 178 -14.53 -12.29 6.86
C MET A 178 -15.43 -11.08 6.60
N PRO A 179 -16.65 -11.02 7.19
CA PRO A 179 -17.51 -9.84 7.16
C PRO A 179 -16.75 -8.58 7.57
N LEU A 180 -17.08 -7.43 6.98
CA LEU A 180 -16.33 -6.19 7.25
C LEU A 180 -16.41 -5.76 8.72
N GLY A 181 -17.55 -5.99 9.40
CA GLY A 181 -17.67 -5.75 10.83
C GLY A 181 -16.66 -6.55 11.67
N GLN A 182 -16.39 -7.79 11.26
CA GLN A 182 -15.35 -8.62 11.90
C GLN A 182 -13.94 -8.13 11.49
N ALA A 183 -13.72 -7.80 10.21
CA ALA A 183 -12.44 -7.26 9.74
C ALA A 183 -12.05 -5.97 10.48
N ALA A 184 -13.02 -5.14 10.84
CA ALA A 184 -12.84 -3.88 11.54
C ALA A 184 -12.37 -4.03 13.01
N GLU A 185 -12.28 -5.26 13.52
CA GLU A 185 -11.55 -5.54 14.78
C GLU A 185 -10.04 -5.31 14.64
N PHE A 186 -9.55 -5.26 13.38
CA PHE A 186 -8.16 -4.96 13.03
C PHE A 186 -8.07 -3.64 12.24
N PRO A 187 -8.38 -2.48 12.86
CA PRO A 187 -8.58 -1.22 12.15
C PRO A 187 -7.36 -0.75 11.36
N THR A 188 -6.14 -1.04 11.84
CA THR A 188 -4.90 -0.70 11.13
C THR A 188 -4.75 -1.49 9.82
N ALA A 189 -5.14 -2.76 9.81
CA ALA A 189 -5.15 -3.58 8.60
C ALA A 189 -6.20 -3.10 7.60
N VAL A 190 -7.39 -2.75 8.08
CA VAL A 190 -8.46 -2.23 7.22
C VAL A 190 -8.11 -0.86 6.66
N LEU A 191 -7.52 0.04 7.46
CA LEU A 191 -7.02 1.33 6.97
C LEU A 191 -5.99 1.13 5.86
N HIS A 192 -5.00 0.24 6.07
CA HIS A 192 -4.00 -0.04 5.05
C HIS A 192 -4.64 -0.47 3.72
N LYS A 193 -5.65 -1.36 3.78
CA LYS A 193 -6.37 -1.84 2.59
C LYS A 193 -7.26 -0.75 1.98
N ALA A 194 -7.91 0.07 2.77
CA ALA A 194 -8.69 1.20 2.27
C ALA A 194 -7.81 2.20 1.51
N TYR A 195 -6.62 2.50 2.03
CA TYR A 195 -5.69 3.40 1.36
C TYR A 195 -5.09 2.83 0.08
N ASN A 196 -4.71 1.55 0.09
CA ASN A 196 -3.89 0.99 -0.98
C ASN A 196 -4.68 0.05 -1.93
N GLY A 197 -5.87 -0.35 -1.56
CA GLY A 197 -6.61 -1.45 -2.19
C GLY A 197 -6.23 -2.81 -1.62
N GLN A 198 -6.95 -3.85 -2.03
CA GLN A 198 -6.71 -5.24 -1.68
C GLN A 198 -5.80 -5.89 -2.74
N PRO A 199 -4.76 -6.65 -2.36
CA PRO A 199 -3.90 -7.33 -3.32
C PRO A 199 -4.67 -8.22 -4.30
N ALA A 200 -4.42 -8.06 -5.60
CA ALA A 200 -5.05 -8.77 -6.71
C ALA A 200 -6.56 -8.57 -6.87
N GLU A 201 -7.17 -7.62 -6.16
CA GLU A 201 -8.61 -7.34 -6.22
C GLU A 201 -8.88 -5.95 -6.84
N ALA A 202 -10.06 -5.79 -7.44
CA ALA A 202 -10.51 -4.51 -8.00
C ALA A 202 -11.05 -3.55 -6.91
N MET A 203 -10.39 -3.50 -5.76
CA MET A 203 -10.76 -2.60 -4.67
C MET A 203 -10.15 -1.21 -4.91
N PRO A 204 -10.97 -0.14 -5.00
CA PRO A 204 -10.45 1.21 -5.18
C PRO A 204 -9.53 1.62 -4.03
N MET A 205 -8.47 2.34 -4.35
CA MET A 205 -7.60 2.97 -3.35
C MET A 205 -8.15 4.35 -2.96
N LEU A 206 -8.12 4.66 -1.67
CA LEU A 206 -8.55 5.98 -1.16
C LEU A 206 -7.39 6.96 -0.94
N ARG A 207 -6.19 6.60 -1.35
CA ARG A 207 -4.96 7.36 -1.11
C ARG A 207 -4.98 8.76 -1.75
N ALA A 208 -5.69 8.91 -2.87
CA ALA A 208 -5.84 10.19 -3.56
C ALA A 208 -6.88 11.14 -2.92
N PHE A 209 -7.62 10.66 -1.90
CA PHE A 209 -8.62 11.45 -1.19
C PHE A 209 -8.08 11.94 0.17
N ASP A 210 -8.88 12.73 0.86
CA ASP A 210 -8.57 13.10 2.25
C ASP A 210 -8.47 11.84 3.12
N ASN A 211 -7.38 11.73 3.85
CA ASN A 211 -7.07 10.56 4.67
C ASN A 211 -8.09 10.32 5.79
N THR A 212 -8.88 11.31 6.19
CA THR A 212 -9.96 11.15 7.17
C THR A 212 -11.09 10.27 6.65
N ILE A 213 -11.34 10.23 5.34
CA ILE A 213 -12.39 9.42 4.71
C ILE A 213 -12.22 7.94 5.06
N ALA A 214 -11.02 7.41 4.93
CA ALA A 214 -10.76 6.02 5.28
C ALA A 214 -10.97 5.75 6.77
N SER A 215 -10.58 6.67 7.65
CA SER A 215 -10.81 6.56 9.10
C SER A 215 -12.30 6.60 9.46
N ASP A 216 -13.07 7.46 8.81
CA ASP A 216 -14.52 7.56 8.99
C ASP A 216 -15.21 6.25 8.53
N ILE A 217 -14.81 5.70 7.37
CA ILE A 217 -15.31 4.42 6.88
C ILE A 217 -15.00 3.29 7.90
N VAL A 218 -13.77 3.24 8.42
CA VAL A 218 -13.39 2.21 9.40
C VAL A 218 -14.21 2.34 10.67
N ALA A 219 -14.50 3.56 11.15
CA ALA A 219 -15.38 3.78 12.29
C ALA A 219 -16.81 3.28 12.06
N TYR A 220 -17.34 3.45 10.84
CA TYR A 220 -18.67 2.98 10.48
C TYR A 220 -18.71 1.45 10.37
N ILE A 221 -17.76 0.82 9.67
CA ILE A 221 -17.81 -0.63 9.47
C ILE A 221 -17.66 -1.44 10.78
N GLN A 222 -17.15 -0.84 11.85
CA GLN A 222 -17.18 -1.45 13.19
C GLN A 222 -18.60 -1.64 13.74
N GLN A 223 -19.59 -0.91 13.20
CA GLN A 223 -21.00 -1.04 13.57
C GLN A 223 -21.72 -2.10 12.73
N LEU A 224 -21.11 -2.57 11.65
CA LEU A 224 -21.71 -3.58 10.78
C LEU A 224 -21.70 -4.95 11.46
N PRO A 225 -22.62 -5.87 11.04
CA PRO A 225 -22.65 -7.23 11.55
C PRO A 225 -21.32 -7.97 11.34
N LYS A 226 -20.99 -8.81 12.31
CA LYS A 226 -19.82 -9.68 12.28
C LYS A 226 -20.13 -11.03 11.65
#